data_c96a255eec69632ad8e49e523e74679f
#
_entry.id   c96a255eec69632ad8e49e523e74679f
#
_cell.length_a   1.000
_cell.length_b   1.000
_cell.length_c   1.000
_cell.angle_alpha   90.00
_cell.angle_beta   90.00
_cell.angle_gamma   90.00
#
_symmetry.space_group_name_H-M   'P 1'
#
loop_
_entity.id
_entity.type
_entity.pdbx_description
1 polymer ?
#
loop_
_entity_poly.entity_id
_entity_poly.type
_entity_poly.pdbx_seq_one_letter_code
_entity_poly.pdbx_strand_id
1 'polypeptide(L)'
;MRMFIAYFDGCCEPVNPGGAMGFGTVVTENGQVVWWLARHSGPEGGMTSNNLAEYAARLALLDYFITQNLVDADIEIRGDSILVIDQMAGRSKIGSGIYASAAWKARELADRFANIKFCWIPRTENDLADELSKSELIDAGIQITERQRSA
;
A
#
# COMPACT_ATOMS: atom_id res chain seq x y z
N MET A 1 12.36 -5.47 -22.13
CA MET A 1 11.58 -4.51 -21.31
C MET A 1 11.69 -4.89 -19.84
N ARG A 2 11.92 -3.92 -18.97
CA ARG A 2 12.04 -4.19 -17.54
C ARG A 2 10.67 -4.51 -16.95
N MET A 3 10.66 -5.41 -15.99
CA MET A 3 9.46 -5.90 -15.34
C MET A 3 9.62 -5.86 -13.82
N PHE A 4 8.66 -5.26 -13.15
CA PHE A 4 8.68 -5.10 -11.70
C PHE A 4 7.44 -5.71 -11.07
N ILE A 5 7.64 -6.31 -9.91
CA ILE A 5 6.54 -6.73 -9.04
C ILE A 5 6.70 -5.96 -7.74
N ALA A 6 5.66 -5.23 -7.35
CA ALA A 6 5.66 -4.44 -6.14
C ALA A 6 4.57 -4.93 -5.19
N TYR A 7 4.83 -4.78 -3.90
CA TYR A 7 3.94 -5.20 -2.82
C TYR A 7 3.69 -4.02 -1.90
N PHE A 8 2.48 -3.92 -1.37
CA PHE A 8 2.15 -2.90 -0.40
C PHE A 8 1.22 -3.43 0.68
N ASP A 9 1.30 -2.82 1.85
CA ASP A 9 0.37 -3.09 2.95
C ASP A 9 0.27 -1.84 3.82
N GLY A 10 -0.85 -1.71 4.53
CA GLY A 10 -1.09 -0.63 5.46
C GLY A 10 -1.84 -1.12 6.69
N CYS A 11 -1.63 -0.45 7.82
CA CYS A 11 -2.30 -0.78 9.06
C CYS A 11 -2.67 0.49 9.83
N CYS A 12 -3.61 0.35 10.75
CA CYS A 12 -4.01 1.41 11.67
C CYS A 12 -4.16 0.77 13.05
N GLU A 13 -3.29 1.13 13.99
CA GLU A 13 -3.16 0.44 15.28
C GLU A 13 -3.09 1.43 16.45
N PRO A 14 -3.56 1.07 17.64
CA PRO A 14 -4.29 -0.17 17.98
C PRO A 14 -5.77 -0.13 17.60
N VAL A 15 -6.30 1.00 17.19
CA VAL A 15 -7.71 1.17 16.77
C VAL A 15 -7.79 1.61 15.32
N ASN A 16 -8.81 1.13 14.62
CA ASN A 16 -9.06 1.47 13.24
C ASN A 16 -10.56 1.79 13.05
N PRO A 17 -10.96 3.03 12.70
CA PRO A 17 -10.11 4.21 12.48
C PRO A 17 -9.63 4.89 13.77
N GLY A 18 -8.69 5.83 13.60
CA GLY A 18 -8.26 6.73 14.67
C GLY A 18 -6.91 6.39 15.33
N GLY A 19 -6.34 5.22 15.04
CA GLY A 19 -5.04 4.83 15.55
C GLY A 19 -3.87 5.40 14.75
N ALA A 20 -2.67 4.95 15.06
CA ALA A 20 -1.48 5.28 14.28
C ALA A 20 -1.45 4.45 12.99
N MET A 21 -1.12 5.09 11.88
CA MET A 21 -0.98 4.43 10.60
C MET A 21 0.45 3.99 10.36
N GLY A 22 0.60 2.80 9.77
CA GLY A 22 1.87 2.35 9.22
C GLY A 22 1.67 1.80 7.83
N PHE A 23 2.68 1.93 6.97
CA PHE A 23 2.65 1.27 5.68
C PHE A 23 4.02 0.73 5.32
N GLY A 24 4.00 -0.28 4.46
CA GLY A 24 5.19 -0.87 3.90
C GLY A 24 5.05 -1.08 2.41
N THR A 25 6.13 -0.87 1.69
CA THR A 25 6.23 -1.11 0.26
C THR A 25 7.50 -1.87 -0.07
N VAL A 26 7.42 -2.77 -1.04
CA VAL A 26 8.56 -3.52 -1.54
C VAL A 26 8.49 -3.56 -3.05
N VAL A 27 9.56 -3.24 -3.72
CA VAL A 27 9.68 -3.37 -5.17
C VAL A 27 10.71 -4.43 -5.49
N THR A 28 10.32 -5.38 -6.33
CA THR A 28 11.23 -6.44 -6.80
C THR A 28 11.40 -6.37 -8.30
N GLU A 29 12.60 -6.73 -8.75
CA GLU A 29 12.92 -6.95 -10.16
C GLU A 29 13.65 -8.29 -10.27
N ASN A 30 13.15 -9.20 -11.11
CA ASN A 30 13.70 -10.55 -11.25
C ASN A 30 13.80 -11.30 -9.92
N GLY A 31 12.79 -11.14 -9.05
CA GLY A 31 12.73 -11.82 -7.76
C GLY A 31 13.61 -11.22 -6.66
N GLN A 32 14.33 -10.15 -6.93
CA GLN A 32 15.20 -9.50 -5.96
C GLN A 32 14.64 -8.14 -5.55
N VAL A 33 14.69 -7.83 -4.26
CA VAL A 33 14.27 -6.53 -3.73
C VAL A 33 15.22 -5.45 -4.23
N VAL A 34 14.69 -4.46 -4.94
CA VAL A 34 15.46 -3.31 -5.44
C VAL A 34 15.15 -2.02 -4.68
N TRP A 35 14.03 -1.98 -3.98
CA TRP A 35 13.65 -0.84 -3.15
C TRP A 35 12.58 -1.25 -2.14
N TRP A 36 12.62 -0.63 -0.97
CA TRP A 36 11.56 -0.79 0.04
C TRP A 36 11.41 0.50 0.84
N LEU A 37 10.24 0.68 1.45
CA LEU A 37 9.96 1.82 2.31
C LEU A 37 9.02 1.39 3.41
N ALA A 38 9.29 1.86 4.64
CA ALA A 38 8.39 1.73 5.78
C ALA A 38 8.20 3.12 6.39
N ARG A 39 6.95 3.48 6.66
CA ARG A 39 6.61 4.78 7.25
C ARG A 39 5.49 4.62 8.26
N HIS A 40 5.42 5.56 9.18
CA HIS A 40 4.30 5.63 10.11
C HIS A 40 3.91 7.10 10.34
N SER A 41 2.68 7.30 10.79
CA SER A 41 2.22 8.60 11.24
C SER A 41 1.13 8.43 12.29
N GLY A 42 1.04 9.41 13.14
CA GLY A 42 0.14 9.40 14.13
C GLY A 42 -0.32 9.18 15.11
N PRO A 43 -1.26 8.95 15.99
CA PRO A 43 -2.68 9.26 15.67
C PRO A 43 -2.94 10.78 15.65
N GLU A 44 -3.64 11.23 14.63
CA GLU A 44 -3.93 12.67 14.47
C GLU A 44 -5.42 12.92 14.22
N GLY A 45 -6.16 13.27 15.27
CA GLY A 45 -7.52 13.76 15.15
C GLY A 45 -8.56 12.84 14.56
N GLY A 46 -8.35 11.52 14.60
CA GLY A 46 -9.31 10.54 14.09
C GLY A 46 -9.39 10.45 12.57
N MET A 47 -8.50 11.11 11.84
CA MET A 47 -8.46 11.10 10.38
C MET A 47 -7.58 10.00 9.81
N THR A 48 -7.38 8.92 10.56
CA THR A 48 -6.53 7.79 10.18
C THR A 48 -7.35 6.53 10.01
N SER A 49 -6.95 5.67 9.09
CA SER A 49 -7.57 4.37 8.86
C SER A 49 -6.62 3.43 8.15
N ASN A 50 -6.90 2.11 8.22
CA ASN A 50 -6.11 1.14 7.47
C ASN A 50 -6.22 1.37 5.95
N ASN A 51 -7.39 1.75 5.46
CA ASN A 51 -7.57 2.04 4.04
C ASN A 51 -6.73 3.25 3.60
N LEU A 52 -6.66 4.29 4.43
CA LEU A 52 -5.79 5.43 4.14
C LEU A 52 -4.32 5.01 4.14
N ALA A 53 -3.89 4.16 5.08
CA ALA A 53 -2.53 3.63 5.12
C ALA A 53 -2.22 2.80 3.86
N GLU A 54 -3.16 1.97 3.40
CA GLU A 54 -3.03 1.21 2.17
C GLU A 54 -2.82 2.13 0.95
N TYR A 55 -3.58 3.21 0.87
CA TYR A 55 -3.42 4.18 -0.22
C TYR A 55 -2.13 4.99 -0.10
N ALA A 56 -1.68 5.30 1.12
CA ALA A 56 -0.39 5.96 1.32
C ALA A 56 0.76 5.08 0.81
N ALA A 57 0.71 3.78 1.08
CA ALA A 57 1.67 2.83 0.54
C ALA A 57 1.64 2.83 -1.00
N ARG A 58 0.44 2.81 -1.57
CA ARG A 58 0.25 2.82 -3.00
C ARG A 58 0.82 4.08 -3.64
N LEU A 59 0.54 5.24 -3.06
CA LEU A 59 1.07 6.51 -3.55
C LEU A 59 2.61 6.52 -3.53
N ALA A 60 3.21 5.97 -2.48
CA ALA A 60 4.67 5.86 -2.38
C ALA A 60 5.24 4.98 -3.50
N LEU A 61 4.59 3.88 -3.85
CA LEU A 61 4.99 3.03 -4.98
C LEU A 61 4.92 3.77 -6.31
N LEU A 62 3.81 4.42 -6.58
CA LEU A 62 3.62 5.15 -7.84
C LEU A 62 4.64 6.28 -7.96
N ASP A 63 4.88 7.00 -6.87
CA ASP A 63 5.89 8.06 -6.83
C ASP A 63 7.30 7.51 -7.09
N TYR A 64 7.63 6.38 -6.50
CA TYR A 64 8.92 5.72 -6.75
C TYR A 64 9.13 5.45 -8.24
N PHE A 65 8.15 4.79 -8.89
CA PHE A 65 8.26 4.47 -10.31
C PHE A 65 8.33 5.70 -11.20
N ILE A 66 7.56 6.75 -10.88
CA ILE A 66 7.60 8.01 -11.61
C ILE A 66 8.98 8.68 -11.45
N THR A 67 9.46 8.78 -10.21
CA THR A 67 10.76 9.40 -9.90
C THR A 67 11.93 8.66 -10.55
N GLN A 68 11.85 7.34 -10.64
CA GLN A 68 12.85 6.51 -11.30
C GLN A 68 12.70 6.45 -12.83
N ASN A 69 11.73 7.18 -13.37
CA ASN A 69 11.45 7.22 -14.79
C ASN A 69 11.11 5.86 -15.40
N LEU A 70 10.25 5.10 -14.68
CA LEU A 70 9.87 3.73 -15.02
C LEU A 70 8.41 3.60 -15.48
N VAL A 71 7.78 4.69 -15.89
CA VAL A 71 6.36 4.68 -16.29
C VAL A 71 6.07 3.82 -17.51
N ASP A 72 7.09 3.50 -18.32
CA ASP A 72 6.95 2.66 -19.51
C ASP A 72 7.29 1.17 -19.23
N ALA A 73 7.74 0.84 -18.04
CA ALA A 73 8.04 -0.54 -17.67
C ALA A 73 6.76 -1.35 -17.43
N ASP A 74 6.89 -2.68 -17.45
CA ASP A 74 5.82 -3.57 -17.02
C ASP A 74 5.79 -3.62 -15.49
N ILE A 75 4.69 -3.21 -14.89
CA ILE A 75 4.58 -3.12 -13.44
C ILE A 75 3.33 -3.87 -12.97
N GLU A 76 3.52 -4.77 -12.02
CA GLU A 76 2.44 -5.45 -11.32
C GLU A 76 2.49 -5.07 -9.86
N ILE A 77 1.40 -4.51 -9.35
CA ILE A 77 1.27 -4.09 -7.96
C ILE A 77 0.33 -5.04 -7.24
N ARG A 78 0.83 -5.65 -6.17
CA ARG A 78 0.16 -6.67 -5.39
C ARG A 78 -0.16 -6.18 -3.99
N GLY A 79 -1.36 -6.50 -3.53
CA GLY A 79 -1.78 -6.22 -2.16
C GLY A 79 -2.87 -7.18 -1.73
N ASP A 80 -3.12 -7.22 -0.43
CA ASP A 80 -4.09 -8.15 0.14
C ASP A 80 -5.44 -7.51 0.49
N SER A 81 -5.64 -6.24 0.16
CA SER A 81 -6.93 -5.56 0.30
C SER A 81 -7.70 -5.62 -1.01
N ILE A 82 -8.76 -6.43 -1.06
CA ILE A 82 -9.61 -6.55 -2.25
C ILE A 82 -10.20 -5.20 -2.63
N LEU A 83 -10.66 -4.41 -1.64
CA LEU A 83 -11.26 -3.10 -1.88
C LEU A 83 -10.28 -2.16 -2.61
N VAL A 84 -9.07 -2.02 -2.08
CA VAL A 84 -8.07 -1.12 -2.65
C VAL A 84 -7.66 -1.58 -4.06
N ILE A 85 -7.43 -2.87 -4.23
CA ILE A 85 -7.07 -3.43 -5.55
C ILE A 85 -8.19 -3.19 -6.56
N ASP A 86 -9.45 -3.47 -6.19
CA ASP A 86 -10.59 -3.29 -7.09
C ASP A 86 -10.85 -1.83 -7.43
N GLN A 87 -10.67 -0.92 -6.47
CA GLN A 87 -10.79 0.51 -6.73
C GLN A 87 -9.72 1.00 -7.71
N MET A 88 -8.48 0.58 -7.53
CA MET A 88 -7.40 0.97 -8.42
C MET A 88 -7.55 0.37 -9.83
N ALA A 89 -8.07 -0.84 -9.93
CA ALA A 89 -8.34 -1.48 -11.21
C ALA A 89 -9.63 -0.97 -11.89
N GLY A 90 -10.38 -0.10 -11.23
CA GLY A 90 -11.64 0.43 -11.75
C GLY A 90 -12.84 -0.50 -11.61
N ARG A 91 -12.69 -1.61 -10.86
CA ARG A 91 -13.79 -2.57 -10.63
C ARG A 91 -14.74 -2.18 -9.50
N SER A 92 -14.30 -1.28 -8.63
CA SER A 92 -15.11 -0.75 -7.53
C SER A 92 -15.02 0.76 -7.48
N LYS A 93 -16.10 1.40 -7.04
CA LYS A 93 -16.12 2.85 -6.86
C LYS A 93 -15.28 3.28 -5.66
N ILE A 94 -14.65 4.44 -5.77
CA ILE A 94 -14.07 5.12 -4.64
C ILE A 94 -15.21 5.82 -3.89
N GLY A 95 -15.40 5.46 -2.61
CA GLY A 95 -16.42 6.05 -1.77
C GLY A 95 -16.04 7.43 -1.24
N SER A 96 -16.70 7.85 -0.16
CA SER A 96 -16.49 9.16 0.46
C SER A 96 -15.79 9.07 1.84
N GLY A 97 -15.10 7.96 2.12
CA GLY A 97 -14.42 7.75 3.38
C GLY A 97 -13.15 8.59 3.55
N ILE A 98 -12.47 8.42 4.67
CA ILE A 98 -11.23 9.13 5.00
C ILE A 98 -10.17 8.97 3.90
N TYR A 99 -10.14 7.82 3.25
CA TYR A 99 -9.15 7.48 2.22
C TYR A 99 -9.44 8.09 0.83
N ALA A 100 -10.61 8.66 0.61
CA ALA A 100 -11.09 8.98 -0.74
C ALA A 100 -10.16 9.91 -1.52
N SER A 101 -9.65 10.95 -0.90
CA SER A 101 -8.73 11.89 -1.53
C SER A 101 -7.44 11.20 -2.02
N ALA A 102 -6.86 10.35 -1.18
CA ALA A 102 -5.67 9.58 -1.54
C ALA A 102 -5.96 8.58 -2.67
N ALA A 103 -7.14 7.95 -2.65
CA ALA A 103 -7.56 7.02 -3.69
C ALA A 103 -7.69 7.69 -5.06
N TRP A 104 -8.32 8.86 -5.11
CA TRP A 104 -8.45 9.61 -6.36
C TRP A 104 -7.10 10.04 -6.90
N LYS A 105 -6.20 10.49 -6.03
CA LYS A 105 -4.83 10.85 -6.42
C LYS A 105 -4.07 9.64 -6.96
N ALA A 106 -4.19 8.49 -6.32
CA ALA A 106 -3.53 7.27 -6.77
C ALA A 106 -4.02 6.85 -8.17
N ARG A 107 -5.32 6.93 -8.44
CA ARG A 107 -5.87 6.63 -9.76
C ARG A 107 -5.35 7.60 -10.82
N GLU A 108 -5.29 8.88 -10.50
CA GLU A 108 -4.75 9.89 -11.41
C GLU A 108 -3.28 9.61 -11.76
N LEU A 109 -2.46 9.27 -10.77
CA LEU A 109 -1.07 8.93 -11.00
C LEU A 109 -0.92 7.62 -11.79
N ALA A 110 -1.76 6.63 -11.52
CA ALA A 110 -1.71 5.36 -12.23
C ALA A 110 -1.97 5.52 -13.73
N ASP A 111 -2.76 6.51 -14.14
CA ASP A 111 -3.05 6.78 -15.54
C ASP A 111 -1.81 7.20 -16.34
N ARG A 112 -0.72 7.58 -15.69
CA ARG A 112 0.54 7.93 -16.36
C ARG A 112 1.33 6.71 -16.82
N PHE A 113 0.96 5.51 -16.39
CA PHE A 113 1.72 4.29 -16.64
C PHE A 113 1.22 3.59 -17.89
N ALA A 114 2.14 3.12 -18.71
CA ALA A 114 1.81 2.41 -19.95
C ALA A 114 1.28 1.01 -19.67
N ASN A 115 1.88 0.28 -18.75
CA ASN A 115 1.55 -1.12 -18.46
C ASN A 115 1.57 -1.37 -16.96
N ILE A 116 0.50 -0.99 -16.26
CA ILE A 116 0.36 -1.23 -14.82
C ILE A 116 -0.83 -2.13 -14.55
N LYS A 117 -0.63 -3.13 -13.69
CA LYS A 117 -1.67 -4.07 -13.24
C LYS A 117 -1.77 -4.04 -11.73
N PHE A 118 -2.96 -4.25 -11.21
CA PHE A 118 -3.24 -4.32 -9.79
C PHE A 118 -3.80 -5.71 -9.50
N CYS A 119 -3.10 -6.49 -8.69
CA CYS A 119 -3.43 -7.87 -8.40
C CYS A 119 -3.63 -8.09 -6.91
N TRP A 120 -4.76 -8.70 -6.55
CA TRP A 120 -4.97 -9.15 -5.19
C TRP A 120 -4.18 -10.42 -4.93
N ILE A 121 -3.58 -10.50 -3.74
CA ILE A 121 -2.92 -11.69 -3.23
C ILE A 121 -3.41 -11.96 -1.81
N PRO A 122 -3.41 -13.23 -1.35
CA PRO A 122 -3.72 -13.51 0.05
C PRO A 122 -2.63 -12.94 0.98
N ARG A 123 -3.01 -12.65 2.22
CA ARG A 123 -2.09 -12.10 3.23
C ARG A 123 -0.83 -12.93 3.42
N THR A 124 -0.96 -14.25 3.34
CA THR A 124 0.17 -15.19 3.48
C THR A 124 1.22 -15.01 2.40
N GLU A 125 0.89 -14.34 1.29
CA GLU A 125 1.84 -14.03 0.22
C GLU A 125 2.33 -12.59 0.24
N ASN A 126 1.92 -11.81 1.26
CA ASN A 126 2.29 -10.39 1.40
C ASN A 126 3.07 -10.13 2.69
N ASP A 127 3.83 -11.10 3.17
CA ASP A 127 4.47 -11.06 4.48
C ASP A 127 5.46 -9.92 4.64
N LEU A 128 6.28 -9.65 3.64
CA LEU A 128 7.31 -8.62 3.76
C LEU A 128 6.71 -7.22 3.86
N ALA A 129 5.72 -6.90 3.03
CA ALA A 129 5.02 -5.62 3.11
C ALA A 129 4.23 -5.48 4.42
N ASP A 130 3.60 -6.55 4.90
CA ASP A 130 2.90 -6.58 6.18
C ASP A 130 3.87 -6.29 7.33
N GLU A 131 5.01 -6.96 7.36
CA GLU A 131 6.04 -6.74 8.37
C GLU A 131 6.54 -5.29 8.37
N LEU A 132 6.83 -4.75 7.19
CA LEU A 132 7.25 -3.36 7.04
C LEU A 132 6.19 -2.37 7.48
N SER A 133 4.90 -2.66 7.23
CA SER A 133 3.81 -1.78 7.63
C SER A 133 3.73 -1.58 9.14
N LYS A 134 4.21 -2.54 9.92
CA LYS A 134 4.16 -2.53 11.38
C LYS A 134 5.50 -2.17 12.04
N SER A 135 6.59 -2.28 11.31
CA SER A 135 7.94 -2.17 11.88
C SER A 135 8.20 -0.84 12.59
N GLU A 136 7.85 0.27 11.97
CA GLU A 136 8.04 1.58 12.59
C GLU A 136 7.07 1.86 13.73
N LEU A 137 5.85 1.31 13.66
CA LEU A 137 4.90 1.41 14.78
C LEU A 137 5.43 0.68 16.01
N ILE A 138 5.96 -0.51 15.82
CA ILE A 138 6.58 -1.30 16.89
C ILE A 138 7.77 -0.53 17.48
N ASP A 139 8.62 0.02 16.65
CA ASP A 139 9.77 0.81 17.09
C ASP A 139 9.34 2.09 17.84
N ALA A 140 8.20 2.65 17.49
CA ALA A 140 7.64 3.82 18.18
C ALA A 140 6.85 3.45 19.45
N GLY A 141 6.79 2.17 19.82
CA GLY A 141 6.09 1.72 21.02
C GLY A 141 4.58 1.56 20.87
N ILE A 142 4.07 1.56 19.65
CA ILE A 142 2.63 1.38 19.38
C ILE A 142 2.29 -0.11 19.51
N GLN A 143 1.24 -0.39 20.28
CA GLN A 143 0.77 -1.76 20.46
C GLN A 143 0.03 -2.24 19.22
N ILE A 144 0.45 -3.38 18.68
CA ILE A 144 -0.17 -4.00 17.52
C ILE A 144 -1.23 -5.01 17.98
N THR A 145 -2.43 -4.89 17.44
CA THR A 145 -3.50 -5.84 17.68
C THR A 145 -3.23 -7.14 16.92
N GLU A 146 -3.28 -8.28 17.60
CA GLU A 146 -3.17 -9.56 16.93
C GLU A 146 -4.39 -9.80 16.05
N ARG A 147 -4.14 -10.11 14.79
CA ARG A 147 -5.19 -10.49 13.84
C ARG A 147 -4.92 -11.89 13.36
N GLN A 148 -5.96 -12.72 13.34
CA GLN A 148 -5.85 -13.99 12.63
C GLN A 148 -5.75 -13.70 11.14
N ARG A 149 -4.70 -14.23 10.53
CA ARG A 149 -4.55 -14.17 9.09
C ARG A 149 -5.45 -15.21 8.46
N SER A 150 -6.39 -14.78 7.65
CA SER A 150 -7.12 -15.71 6.80
C SER A 150 -6.21 -16.16 5.66
N ALA A 151 -6.19 -17.46 5.47
CA ALA A 151 -5.42 -18.07 4.40
C ALA A 151 -6.00 -17.66 3.02
#